data_13237582d8405e948f02606dce5590b3
#
_entry.id   13237582d8405e948f02606dce5590b3
#
_cell.length_a   1.000
_cell.length_b   1.000
_cell.length_c   1.000
_cell.angle_alpha   90.00
_cell.angle_beta   90.00
_cell.angle_gamma   90.00
#
_symmetry.space_group_name_H-M   'P 1'
#
loop_
_entity.id
_entity.type
_entity.pdbx_description
1 polymer ?
#
loop_
_entity_poly.entity_id
_entity_poly.type
_entity_poly.pdbx_seq_one_letter_code
_entity_poly.pdbx_strand_id
1 'polypeptide(L)'
;AVGLHLSGVLTAAEAFKGFVDSNVILFIAMFIIGAAFFETGVAVDVGNVVNKFAKNETILIIAIMMLTGIMSGFLSNTGTAAVMIPVVIGICKKGGFNQTKFLMPIVFAAAMGGNISMIGSPGNMIANSNLQEAGLGSFSFFAYGEVGLPMLIVGTLFYAFIGKRF
;
A
#
# COMPACT_ATOMS: atom_id res chain seq x y z
N ALA A 1 -22.59 10.88 -8.40
CA ALA A 1 -23.45 10.32 -9.45
C ALA A 1 -24.88 10.90 -9.37
N VAL A 2 -25.66 10.58 -8.30
CA VAL A 2 -27.07 11.00 -8.18
C VAL A 2 -27.25 12.53 -8.27
N GLY A 3 -26.46 13.31 -7.53
CA GLY A 3 -26.53 14.78 -7.56
C GLY A 3 -26.23 15.38 -8.95
N LEU A 4 -25.28 14.81 -9.69
CA LEU A 4 -24.96 15.24 -11.05
C LEU A 4 -26.06 14.90 -12.05
N HIS A 5 -26.74 13.78 -11.86
CA HIS A 5 -27.90 13.45 -12.67
C HIS A 5 -29.10 14.34 -12.35
N LEU A 6 -29.41 14.57 -11.08
CA LEU A 6 -30.53 15.43 -10.67
C LEU A 6 -30.33 16.91 -11.05
N SER A 7 -29.08 17.37 -11.12
CA SER A 7 -28.74 18.72 -11.60
C SER A 7 -28.79 18.87 -13.12
N GLY A 8 -29.04 17.80 -13.88
CA GLY A 8 -29.08 17.82 -15.34
C GLY A 8 -27.71 17.93 -16.03
N VAL A 9 -26.61 17.84 -15.28
CA VAL A 9 -25.23 17.92 -15.83
C VAL A 9 -24.86 16.64 -16.57
N LEU A 10 -25.30 15.48 -16.07
CA LEU A 10 -25.04 14.18 -16.68
C LEU A 10 -26.33 13.38 -16.87
N THR A 11 -26.39 12.59 -17.92
CA THR A 11 -27.43 11.56 -18.08
C THR A 11 -27.27 10.46 -17.02
N ALA A 12 -28.31 9.67 -16.76
CA ALA A 12 -28.22 8.57 -15.82
C ALA A 12 -27.13 7.55 -16.24
N ALA A 13 -27.00 7.24 -17.52
CA ALA A 13 -25.98 6.34 -18.03
C ALA A 13 -24.56 6.85 -17.78
N GLU A 14 -24.30 8.12 -18.02
CA GLU A 14 -23.00 8.75 -17.79
C GLU A 14 -22.67 8.85 -16.29
N ALA A 15 -23.67 9.19 -15.45
CA ALA A 15 -23.50 9.34 -14.01
C ALA A 15 -23.13 8.03 -13.32
N PHE A 16 -23.58 6.89 -13.88
CA PHE A 16 -23.34 5.55 -13.29
C PHE A 16 -22.31 4.71 -14.06
N LYS A 17 -21.82 5.19 -15.22
CA LYS A 17 -20.82 4.49 -16.05
C LYS A 17 -19.57 4.09 -15.23
N GLY A 18 -19.10 4.95 -14.31
CA GLY A 18 -17.94 4.67 -13.48
C GLY A 18 -18.08 3.46 -12.56
N PHE A 19 -19.30 3.04 -12.21
CA PHE A 19 -19.51 1.87 -11.34
C PHE A 19 -19.23 0.53 -12.04
N VAL A 20 -19.28 0.51 -13.37
CA VAL A 20 -18.98 -0.68 -14.19
C VAL A 20 -17.65 -0.56 -14.92
N ASP A 21 -16.83 0.43 -14.55
CA ASP A 21 -15.47 0.59 -15.06
C ASP A 21 -14.59 -0.60 -14.65
N SER A 22 -13.77 -1.09 -15.57
CA SER A 22 -12.89 -2.24 -15.33
C SER A 22 -11.93 -2.02 -14.16
N ASN A 23 -11.50 -0.78 -13.94
CA ASN A 23 -10.62 -0.45 -12.81
C ASN A 23 -11.36 -0.55 -11.47
N VAL A 24 -12.64 -0.14 -11.41
CA VAL A 24 -13.47 -0.27 -10.20
C VAL A 24 -13.69 -1.75 -9.87
N ILE A 25 -13.97 -2.57 -10.88
CA ILE A 25 -14.12 -4.03 -10.71
C ILE A 25 -12.81 -4.63 -10.19
N LEU A 26 -11.67 -4.23 -10.75
CA LEU A 26 -10.37 -4.68 -10.30
C LEU A 26 -10.09 -4.26 -8.85
N PHE A 27 -10.46 -3.04 -8.43
CA PHE A 27 -10.35 -2.61 -7.04
C PHE A 27 -11.17 -3.48 -6.09
N ILE A 28 -12.43 -3.76 -6.44
CA ILE A 28 -13.28 -4.64 -5.62
C ILE A 28 -12.62 -6.01 -5.46
N ALA A 29 -12.12 -6.59 -6.56
CA ALA A 29 -11.43 -7.87 -6.53
C ALA A 29 -10.16 -7.82 -5.63
N MET A 30 -9.38 -6.75 -5.72
CA MET A 30 -8.19 -6.55 -4.90
C MET A 30 -8.52 -6.38 -3.40
N PHE A 31 -9.61 -5.70 -3.06
CA PHE A 31 -10.07 -5.62 -1.67
C PHE A 31 -10.49 -6.97 -1.12
N ILE A 32 -11.16 -7.81 -1.93
CA ILE A 32 -11.55 -9.17 -1.53
C ILE A 32 -10.30 -10.04 -1.30
N ILE A 33 -9.34 -10.00 -2.22
CA ILE A 33 -8.07 -10.73 -2.08
C ILE A 33 -7.30 -10.22 -0.86
N GLY A 34 -7.24 -8.90 -0.66
CA GLY A 34 -6.61 -8.29 0.50
C GLY A 34 -7.25 -8.74 1.82
N ALA A 35 -8.58 -8.75 1.91
CA ALA A 35 -9.29 -9.23 3.09
C ALA A 35 -8.99 -10.71 3.35
N ALA A 36 -9.04 -11.57 2.32
CA ALA A 36 -8.69 -12.99 2.46
C ALA A 36 -7.24 -13.18 2.92
N PHE A 37 -6.29 -12.39 2.44
CA PHE A 37 -4.89 -12.41 2.89
C PHE A 37 -4.77 -12.15 4.40
N PHE A 38 -5.63 -11.30 4.95
CA PHE A 38 -5.62 -10.98 6.37
C PHE A 38 -6.32 -12.05 7.21
N GLU A 39 -7.47 -12.56 6.76
CA GLU A 39 -8.25 -13.56 7.48
C GLU A 39 -7.57 -14.93 7.50
N THR A 40 -6.78 -15.27 6.50
CA THR A 40 -6.02 -16.52 6.44
C THR A 40 -4.83 -16.59 7.40
N GLY A 41 -4.54 -15.52 8.14
CA GLY A 41 -3.46 -15.48 9.13
C GLY A 41 -2.06 -15.26 8.52
N VAL A 42 -1.95 -15.07 7.22
CA VAL A 42 -0.67 -14.78 6.55
C VAL A 42 0.03 -13.55 7.16
N ALA A 43 -0.74 -12.57 7.61
CA ALA A 43 -0.20 -11.40 8.33
C ALA A 43 0.50 -11.78 9.65
N VAL A 44 0.02 -12.83 10.33
CA VAL A 44 0.66 -13.36 11.56
C VAL A 44 1.96 -14.10 11.22
N ASP A 45 1.97 -14.87 10.14
CA ASP A 45 3.17 -15.58 9.68
C ASP A 45 4.25 -14.57 9.24
N VAL A 46 3.85 -13.53 8.56
CA VAL A 46 4.69 -12.37 8.23
C VAL A 46 5.28 -11.74 9.49
N GLY A 47 4.47 -11.53 10.54
CA GLY A 47 4.93 -11.06 11.84
C GLY A 47 5.97 -11.98 12.49
N ASN A 48 5.78 -13.29 12.36
CA ASN A 48 6.73 -14.29 12.87
C ASN A 48 8.06 -14.26 12.12
N VAL A 49 8.04 -14.04 10.82
CA VAL A 49 9.27 -13.86 10.01
C VAL A 49 10.01 -12.59 10.46
N VAL A 50 9.31 -11.47 10.59
CA VAL A 50 9.90 -10.20 11.05
C VAL A 50 10.49 -10.34 12.46
N ASN A 51 9.83 -11.08 13.34
CA ASN A 51 10.31 -11.27 14.72
C ASN A 51 11.67 -11.98 14.78
N LYS A 52 12.03 -12.81 13.78
CA LYS A 52 13.37 -13.40 13.68
C LYS A 52 14.48 -12.37 13.49
N PHE A 53 14.15 -11.21 12.94
CA PHE A 53 15.07 -10.08 12.72
C PHE A 53 15.05 -9.06 13.86
N ALA A 54 14.23 -9.26 14.91
CA ALA A 54 14.08 -8.36 16.05
C ALA A 54 15.28 -8.37 17.04
N LYS A 55 16.50 -8.57 16.53
CA LYS A 55 17.73 -8.53 17.33
C LYS A 55 18.26 -7.11 17.55
N ASN A 56 17.89 -6.20 16.66
CA ASN A 56 18.39 -4.83 16.62
C ASN A 56 17.30 -3.91 16.06
N GLU A 57 17.10 -2.76 16.69
CA GLU A 57 16.08 -1.76 16.29
C GLU A 57 16.21 -1.36 14.81
N THR A 58 17.43 -1.14 14.33
CA THR A 58 17.69 -0.76 12.93
C THR A 58 17.31 -1.86 11.93
N ILE A 59 17.69 -3.10 12.23
CA ILE A 59 17.35 -4.26 11.39
C ILE A 59 15.84 -4.47 11.39
N LEU A 60 15.20 -4.28 12.53
CA LEU A 60 13.75 -4.41 12.67
C LEU A 60 13.02 -3.34 11.84
N ILE A 61 13.47 -2.08 11.86
CA ILE A 61 12.91 -1.01 11.02
C ILE A 61 13.04 -1.38 9.53
N ILE A 62 14.22 -1.82 9.09
CA ILE A 62 14.45 -2.22 7.69
C ILE A 62 13.51 -3.37 7.30
N ALA A 63 13.44 -4.41 8.11
CA ALA A 63 12.60 -5.57 7.83
C ALA A 63 11.11 -5.20 7.75
N ILE A 64 10.63 -4.41 8.71
CA ILE A 64 9.24 -3.95 8.75
C ILE A 64 8.93 -3.08 7.53
N MET A 65 9.76 -2.10 7.21
CA MET A 65 9.51 -1.19 6.10
C MET A 65 9.56 -1.90 4.74
N MET A 66 10.57 -2.74 4.50
CA MET A 66 10.67 -3.48 3.25
C MET A 66 9.48 -4.42 3.06
N LEU A 67 9.10 -5.15 4.10
CA LEU A 67 7.97 -6.05 4.06
C LEU A 67 6.65 -5.30 3.84
N THR A 68 6.41 -4.25 4.62
CA THR A 68 5.21 -3.40 4.48
C THR A 68 5.13 -2.80 3.07
N GLY A 69 6.23 -2.28 2.55
CA GLY A 69 6.28 -1.70 1.21
C GLY A 69 5.99 -2.74 0.11
N ILE A 70 6.61 -3.90 0.18
CA ILE A 70 6.36 -4.98 -0.79
C ILE A 70 4.90 -5.42 -0.74
N MET A 71 4.34 -5.65 0.46
CA MET A 71 2.93 -6.00 0.61
C MET A 71 2.00 -4.92 0.05
N SER A 72 2.30 -3.66 0.31
CA SER A 72 1.50 -2.53 -0.17
C SER A 72 1.52 -2.35 -1.68
N GLY A 73 2.56 -2.85 -2.36
CA GLY A 73 2.61 -2.90 -3.82
C GLY A 73 1.53 -3.77 -4.46
N PHE A 74 0.96 -4.72 -3.69
CA PHE A 74 -0.09 -5.64 -4.16
C PHE A 74 -1.41 -5.47 -3.42
N LEU A 75 -1.38 -4.83 -2.25
CA LEU A 75 -2.54 -4.55 -1.42
C LEU A 75 -2.70 -3.02 -1.31
N SER A 76 -3.87 -2.56 -0.87
CA SER A 76 -4.03 -1.12 -0.66
C SER A 76 -3.11 -0.59 0.46
N ASN A 77 -2.59 0.63 0.31
CA ASN A 77 -1.74 1.28 1.31
C ASN A 77 -2.38 1.30 2.71
N THR A 78 -3.65 1.69 2.76
CA THR A 78 -4.43 1.77 4.00
C THR A 78 -4.63 0.40 4.62
N GLY A 79 -5.01 -0.60 3.82
CA GLY A 79 -5.20 -1.97 4.29
C GLY A 79 -3.91 -2.56 4.84
N THR A 80 -2.80 -2.41 4.12
CA THR A 80 -1.49 -2.88 4.56
C THR A 80 -1.06 -2.21 5.88
N ALA A 81 -1.19 -0.88 5.98
CA ALA A 81 -0.85 -0.16 7.19
C ALA A 81 -1.73 -0.60 8.38
N ALA A 82 -3.05 -0.73 8.18
CA ALA A 82 -3.99 -1.13 9.22
C ALA A 82 -3.66 -2.50 9.84
N VAL A 83 -3.11 -3.42 9.03
CA VAL A 83 -2.72 -4.75 9.51
C VAL A 83 -1.32 -4.78 10.09
N MET A 84 -0.38 -4.08 9.47
CA MET A 84 0.99 -4.06 9.94
C MET A 84 1.15 -3.34 11.29
N ILE A 85 0.33 -2.33 11.58
CA ILE A 85 0.36 -1.60 12.85
C ILE A 85 0.19 -2.56 14.06
N PRO A 86 -0.88 -3.34 14.21
CA PRO A 86 -1.05 -4.25 15.35
C PRO A 86 0.04 -5.34 15.39
N VAL A 87 0.48 -5.87 14.25
CA VAL A 87 1.57 -6.86 14.16
C VAL A 87 2.86 -6.27 14.76
N VAL A 88 3.22 -5.07 14.33
CA VAL A 88 4.45 -4.40 14.79
C VAL A 88 4.36 -4.00 16.26
N ILE A 89 3.20 -3.53 16.73
CA ILE A 89 2.97 -3.29 18.17
C ILE A 89 3.21 -4.57 18.97
N GLY A 90 2.73 -5.71 18.49
CA GLY A 90 2.95 -7.02 19.13
C GLY A 90 4.44 -7.40 19.18
N ILE A 91 5.18 -7.19 18.09
CA ILE A 91 6.63 -7.44 18.02
C ILE A 91 7.39 -6.51 18.97
N CYS A 92 7.07 -5.23 18.97
CA CYS A 92 7.73 -4.24 19.84
C CYS A 92 7.51 -4.56 21.33
N LYS A 93 6.28 -4.96 21.72
CA LYS A 93 5.98 -5.37 23.09
C LYS A 93 6.80 -6.59 23.53
N LYS A 94 6.93 -7.59 22.67
CA LYS A 94 7.73 -8.80 22.96
C LYS A 94 9.23 -8.51 23.01
N GLY A 95 9.72 -7.63 22.13
CA GLY A 95 11.14 -7.28 22.01
C GLY A 95 11.61 -6.16 22.92
N GLY A 96 10.71 -5.49 23.66
CA GLY A 96 11.06 -4.34 24.51
C GLY A 96 11.38 -3.06 23.73
N PHE A 97 10.92 -2.95 22.46
CA PHE A 97 11.16 -1.78 21.63
C PHE A 97 10.06 -0.72 21.81
N ASN A 98 10.45 0.56 21.65
CA ASN A 98 9.48 1.65 21.66
C ASN A 98 8.65 1.63 20.36
N GLN A 99 7.38 1.25 20.48
CA GLN A 99 6.46 1.12 19.34
C GLN A 99 6.27 2.42 18.55
N THR A 100 6.35 3.59 19.19
CA THR A 100 6.15 4.90 18.54
C THR A 100 7.13 5.12 17.37
N LYS A 101 8.35 4.61 17.49
CA LYS A 101 9.38 4.72 16.44
C LYS A 101 9.09 3.93 15.17
N PHE A 102 8.16 2.97 15.23
CA PHE A 102 7.82 2.10 14.11
C PHE A 102 6.53 2.49 13.39
N LEU A 103 5.63 3.21 14.05
CA LEU A 103 4.32 3.54 13.48
C LEU A 103 4.44 4.44 12.25
N MET A 104 5.24 5.50 12.32
CA MET A 104 5.48 6.40 11.21
C MET A 104 6.17 5.70 10.02
N PRO A 105 7.28 4.95 10.22
CA PRO A 105 7.90 4.15 9.17
C PRO A 105 6.95 3.21 8.44
N ILE A 106 6.01 2.55 9.14
CA ILE A 106 5.02 1.66 8.52
C ILE A 106 4.14 2.41 7.52
N VAL A 107 3.59 3.55 7.92
CA VAL A 107 2.70 4.35 7.07
C VAL A 107 3.44 4.85 5.83
N PHE A 108 4.66 5.35 6.00
CA PHE A 108 5.48 5.78 4.86
C PHE A 108 5.89 4.62 3.96
N ALA A 109 6.24 3.46 4.53
CA ALA A 109 6.56 2.27 3.75
C ALA A 109 5.35 1.79 2.93
N ALA A 110 4.15 1.80 3.51
CA ALA A 110 2.93 1.48 2.80
C ALA A 110 2.67 2.47 1.64
N ALA A 111 2.82 3.77 1.89
CA ALA A 111 2.63 4.78 0.86
C ALA A 111 3.65 4.67 -0.29
N MET A 112 4.93 4.48 0.03
CA MET A 112 5.98 4.30 -0.98
C MET A 112 5.80 2.97 -1.73
N GLY A 113 5.46 1.90 -1.02
CA GLY A 113 5.22 0.57 -1.59
C GLY A 113 4.05 0.53 -2.55
N GLY A 114 3.00 1.33 -2.31
CA GLY A 114 1.86 1.45 -3.23
C GLY A 114 2.23 1.95 -4.63
N ASN A 115 3.43 2.49 -4.80
CA ASN A 115 3.97 2.88 -6.10
C ASN A 115 4.86 1.78 -6.74
N ILE A 116 4.85 0.56 -6.26
CA ILE A 116 5.61 -0.55 -6.87
C ILE A 116 4.84 -1.12 -8.07
N SER A 117 3.52 -1.15 -8.01
CA SER A 117 2.69 -1.68 -9.08
C SER A 117 1.53 -0.75 -9.43
N MET A 118 0.88 -1.04 -10.54
CA MET A 118 -0.31 -0.31 -10.99
C MET A 118 -1.46 -0.39 -9.97
N ILE A 119 -1.62 -1.53 -9.30
CA ILE A 119 -2.74 -1.80 -8.38
C ILE A 119 -2.46 -1.42 -6.93
N GLY A 120 -1.23 -1.10 -6.57
CA GLY A 120 -0.88 -0.74 -5.19
C GLY A 120 -1.51 0.58 -4.72
N SER A 121 -1.88 1.46 -5.65
CA SER A 121 -2.58 2.71 -5.35
C SER A 121 -3.67 3.01 -6.38
N PRO A 122 -4.88 3.46 -5.95
CA PRO A 122 -5.94 3.93 -6.85
C PRO A 122 -5.47 4.99 -7.84
N GLY A 123 -4.60 5.91 -7.40
CA GLY A 123 -4.07 6.98 -8.24
C GLY A 123 -3.30 6.48 -9.47
N ASN A 124 -2.56 5.38 -9.33
CA ASN A 124 -1.81 4.76 -10.42
C ASN A 124 -2.76 4.26 -11.53
N MET A 125 -3.86 3.62 -11.13
CA MET A 125 -4.85 3.10 -12.09
C MET A 125 -5.59 4.23 -12.80
N ILE A 126 -6.00 5.29 -12.06
CA ILE A 126 -6.66 6.45 -12.64
C ILE A 126 -5.74 7.15 -13.64
N ALA A 127 -4.45 7.32 -13.28
CA ALA A 127 -3.46 7.90 -14.18
C ALA A 127 -3.31 7.07 -15.46
N ASN A 128 -3.25 5.74 -15.34
CA ASN A 128 -3.17 4.84 -16.49
C ASN A 128 -4.41 4.89 -17.38
N SER A 129 -5.62 4.93 -16.80
CA SER A 129 -6.88 5.07 -17.55
C SER A 129 -6.93 6.38 -18.33
N ASN A 130 -6.58 7.50 -17.69
CA ASN A 130 -6.56 8.80 -18.37
C ASN A 130 -5.54 8.83 -19.52
N LEU A 131 -4.40 8.15 -19.36
CA LEU A 131 -3.40 8.03 -20.42
C LEU A 131 -3.93 7.25 -21.63
N GLN A 132 -4.65 6.14 -21.38
CA GLN A 132 -5.31 5.34 -22.41
C GLN A 132 -6.42 6.12 -23.14
N GLU A 133 -7.28 6.83 -22.39
CA GLU A 133 -8.34 7.66 -22.95
C GLU A 133 -7.80 8.80 -23.81
N ALA A 134 -6.64 9.34 -23.44
CA ALA A 134 -5.95 10.37 -24.24
C ALA A 134 -5.24 9.82 -25.49
N GLY A 135 -5.25 8.49 -25.71
CA GLY A 135 -4.57 7.85 -26.85
C GLY A 135 -3.03 7.85 -26.75
N LEU A 136 -2.49 8.11 -25.57
CA LEU A 136 -1.05 8.19 -25.32
C LEU A 136 -0.41 6.84 -24.92
N GLY A 137 -1.18 5.75 -24.97
CA GLY A 137 -0.73 4.42 -24.60
C GLY A 137 -1.10 4.03 -23.16
N SER A 138 -0.36 3.11 -22.57
CA SER A 138 -0.58 2.64 -21.21
C SER A 138 0.73 2.29 -20.52
N PHE A 139 0.77 2.44 -19.21
CA PHE A 139 1.88 1.90 -18.42
C PHE A 139 1.77 0.37 -18.29
N SER A 140 2.92 -0.29 -18.25
CA SER A 140 2.96 -1.70 -17.86
C SER A 140 2.66 -1.84 -16.35
N PHE A 141 2.28 -3.05 -15.93
CA PHE A 141 1.88 -3.31 -14.54
C PHE A 141 2.93 -2.85 -13.50
N PHE A 142 4.21 -3.02 -13.80
CA PHE A 142 5.33 -2.66 -12.92
C PHE A 142 6.07 -1.38 -13.32
N ALA A 143 5.58 -0.61 -14.29
CA ALA A 143 6.23 0.64 -14.69
C ALA A 143 6.41 1.63 -13.53
N TYR A 144 5.44 1.68 -12.64
CA TYR A 144 5.51 2.49 -11.42
C TYR A 144 6.64 2.04 -10.47
N GLY A 145 7.02 0.76 -10.52
CA GLY A 145 8.08 0.18 -9.71
C GLY A 145 9.47 0.75 -10.00
N GLU A 146 9.69 1.30 -11.19
CA GLU A 146 10.96 1.98 -11.54
C GLU A 146 11.23 3.18 -10.61
N VAL A 147 10.19 3.81 -10.11
CA VAL A 147 10.28 4.91 -9.13
C VAL A 147 9.96 4.41 -7.72
N GLY A 148 8.96 3.55 -7.57
CA GLY A 148 8.48 3.07 -6.28
C GLY A 148 9.50 2.27 -5.50
N LEU A 149 10.24 1.37 -6.15
CA LEU A 149 11.28 0.57 -5.49
C LEU A 149 12.47 1.42 -5.00
N PRO A 150 13.09 2.28 -5.82
CA PRO A 150 14.12 3.20 -5.31
C PRO A 150 13.62 4.08 -4.16
N MET A 151 12.40 4.58 -4.25
CA MET A 151 11.81 5.42 -3.21
C MET A 151 11.62 4.64 -1.90
N LEU A 152 11.16 3.40 -1.96
CA LEU A 152 11.04 2.52 -0.78
C LEU A 152 12.42 2.23 -0.16
N ILE A 153 13.43 1.94 -0.98
CA ILE A 153 14.80 1.65 -0.50
C ILE A 153 15.38 2.89 0.19
N VAL A 154 15.35 4.04 -0.48
CA VAL A 154 15.87 5.31 0.08
C VAL A 154 15.12 5.70 1.35
N GLY A 155 13.80 5.61 1.37
CA GLY A 155 13.00 5.88 2.55
C GLY A 155 13.31 4.93 3.70
N THR A 156 13.51 3.65 3.41
CA THR A 156 13.92 2.65 4.42
C THR A 156 15.28 2.97 5.01
N LEU A 157 16.25 3.32 4.18
CA LEU A 157 17.59 3.73 4.63
C LEU A 157 17.52 5.03 5.46
N PHE A 158 16.73 5.99 5.02
CA PHE A 158 16.51 7.22 5.78
C PHE A 158 16.01 6.92 7.20
N TYR A 159 14.94 6.11 7.35
CA TYR A 159 14.42 5.77 8.67
C TYR A 159 15.37 4.90 9.49
N ALA A 160 16.11 4.00 8.86
CA ALA A 160 17.05 3.13 9.55
C ALA A 160 18.23 3.90 10.17
N PHE A 161 18.69 4.98 9.53
CA PHE A 161 19.89 5.70 9.96
C PHE A 161 19.58 7.07 10.58
N ILE A 162 18.61 7.80 10.05
CA ILE A 162 18.29 9.17 10.45
C ILE A 162 17.01 9.22 11.27
N GLY A 163 15.92 8.63 10.76
CA GLY A 163 14.58 8.73 11.33
C GLY A 163 14.45 8.11 12.73
N LYS A 164 15.27 7.15 13.07
CA LYS A 164 15.29 6.55 14.43
C LYS A 164 15.74 7.52 15.55
N ARG A 165 16.29 8.68 15.18
CA ARG A 165 16.71 9.70 16.15
C ARG A 165 15.56 10.62 16.57
N PHE A 166 14.49 10.62 15.81
CA PHE A 166 13.27 11.37 16.08
C PHE A 166 12.18 10.43 16.61
#